data_52cd852d1af8d7b0a11ead9ef6c52362
#
_entry.id   52cd852d1af8d7b0a11ead9ef6c52362
#
_cell.length_a   1.000
_cell.length_b   1.000
_cell.length_c   1.000
_cell.angle_alpha   90.00
_cell.angle_beta   90.00
_cell.angle_gamma   90.00
#
_symmetry.space_group_name_H-M   'P 1'
#
loop_
_entity.id
_entity.type
_entity.pdbx_description
1 polymer ?
#
loop_
_entity_poly.entity_id
_entity_poly.type
_entity_poly.pdbx_seq_one_letter_code
_entity_poly.pdbx_strand_id
1 'polypeptide(L)'
;MFEGPVEITEKVDGSQFGFGKVNGELIIRSKGREIDPENFDKMFGEGIAYVKSIEDRLPDNYFFYGEYLQKPRHSTLAYDRIPTHHIALFSVYNGETREHYGHKTISDWAEKLGVDAIPLLYSGVSSPEAVLAMVKERTSYLGGQLVEGVVVKAYKDWLFLGQIPLSVMSGKYVSEAFKEVHNKDWTKLNTGKGKFDVLKDNYRSEARWNKAVQHLSEAGTLERSPRDIGSLIKEVMRDIQEEEEANIKEQLWNIFGKDILANATNGLPQWWKEKILLGETDDTDTETASESASGVEATRS
;
A
#
# COMPACT_ATOMS: atom_id res chain seq x y z
N MET A 1 -10.22 7.06 -7.34
CA MET A 1 -10.87 6.25 -6.26
C MET A 1 -12.27 6.79 -5.94
N PHE A 2 -12.47 8.08 -5.72
CA PHE A 2 -13.75 8.67 -5.29
C PHE A 2 -14.65 9.17 -6.42
N GLU A 3 -14.46 8.74 -7.64
CA GLU A 3 -15.32 9.07 -8.81
C GLU A 3 -16.60 8.24 -8.88
N GLY A 4 -16.78 7.31 -7.98
CA GLY A 4 -17.93 6.42 -7.88
C GLY A 4 -18.11 5.87 -6.48
N PRO A 5 -19.03 4.91 -6.28
CA PRO A 5 -19.25 4.29 -4.99
C PRO A 5 -18.00 3.53 -4.51
N VAL A 6 -17.79 3.57 -3.20
CA VAL A 6 -16.71 2.87 -2.50
C VAL A 6 -17.27 2.09 -1.33
N GLU A 7 -16.56 1.05 -0.93
CA GLU A 7 -16.74 0.36 0.35
C GLU A 7 -15.60 0.75 1.29
N ILE A 8 -15.93 1.10 2.52
CA ILE A 8 -14.98 1.51 3.55
C ILE A 8 -15.07 0.52 4.70
N THR A 9 -13.96 -0.12 5.00
CA THR A 9 -13.84 -1.10 6.10
C THR A 9 -12.81 -0.63 7.12
N GLU A 10 -12.88 -1.14 8.34
CA GLU A 10 -11.85 -0.90 9.35
C GLU A 10 -10.49 -1.43 8.86
N LYS A 11 -9.41 -0.72 9.20
CA LYS A 11 -8.05 -1.23 9.09
C LYS A 11 -7.64 -1.79 10.45
N VAL A 12 -7.54 -3.10 10.54
CA VAL A 12 -7.05 -3.82 11.72
C VAL A 12 -5.53 -3.94 11.65
N ASP A 13 -4.85 -3.81 12.78
CA ASP A 13 -3.40 -3.99 12.92
C ASP A 13 -3.10 -5.44 13.30
N GLY A 14 -2.68 -6.22 12.33
CA GLY A 14 -2.34 -7.63 12.45
C GLY A 14 -1.34 -8.06 11.37
N SER A 15 -1.32 -9.34 11.07
CA SER A 15 -0.52 -9.89 9.98
C SER A 15 -1.40 -10.41 8.86
N GLN A 16 -1.05 -10.11 7.62
CA GLN A 16 -1.79 -10.66 6.48
C GLN A 16 -1.65 -12.18 6.43
N PHE A 17 -2.79 -12.86 6.39
CA PHE A 17 -2.91 -14.30 6.26
C PHE A 17 -3.84 -14.62 5.10
N GLY A 18 -3.34 -15.36 4.12
CA GLY A 18 -4.07 -15.78 2.95
C GLY A 18 -4.16 -17.29 2.88
N PHE A 19 -5.30 -17.80 2.41
CA PHE A 19 -5.49 -19.23 2.18
C PHE A 19 -6.48 -19.47 1.03
N GLY A 20 -6.42 -20.64 0.44
CA GLY A 20 -7.28 -21.04 -0.67
C GLY A 20 -6.92 -22.42 -1.21
N LYS A 21 -7.55 -22.82 -2.30
CA LYS A 21 -7.24 -24.06 -3.02
C LYS A 21 -6.92 -23.78 -4.48
N VAL A 22 -5.97 -24.52 -5.01
CA VAL A 22 -5.65 -24.54 -6.45
C VAL A 22 -5.45 -26.00 -6.87
N ASN A 23 -6.22 -26.46 -7.82
CA ASN A 23 -6.19 -27.85 -8.29
C ASN A 23 -6.39 -28.86 -7.15
N GLY A 24 -7.21 -28.51 -6.17
CA GLY A 24 -7.48 -29.34 -4.99
C GLY A 24 -6.43 -29.27 -3.89
N GLU A 25 -5.31 -28.59 -4.08
CA GLU A 25 -4.24 -28.43 -3.08
C GLU A 25 -4.45 -27.16 -2.24
N LEU A 26 -4.30 -27.29 -0.92
CA LEU A 26 -4.39 -26.18 0.02
C LEU A 26 -3.15 -25.30 -0.08
N ILE A 27 -3.36 -24.02 -0.33
CA ILE A 27 -2.31 -23.00 -0.35
C ILE A 27 -2.53 -22.05 0.82
N ILE A 28 -1.48 -21.84 1.61
CA ILE A 28 -1.47 -20.87 2.72
C ILE A 28 -0.31 -19.91 2.49
N ARG A 29 -0.54 -18.60 2.76
CA ARG A 29 0.49 -17.58 2.55
C ARG A 29 0.40 -16.43 3.54
N SER A 30 1.53 -15.82 3.82
CA SER A 30 1.65 -14.49 4.42
C SER A 30 1.77 -13.40 3.33
N LYS A 31 1.99 -12.15 3.72
CA LYS A 31 2.16 -11.03 2.79
C LYS A 31 3.26 -11.27 1.74
N GLY A 32 4.37 -11.90 2.13
CA GLY A 32 5.57 -12.02 1.28
C GLY A 32 5.87 -13.42 0.76
N ARG A 33 5.25 -14.46 1.29
CA ARG A 33 5.60 -15.86 0.94
C ARG A 33 4.45 -16.82 1.12
N GLU A 34 4.56 -17.95 0.45
CA GLU A 34 3.80 -19.16 0.75
C GLU A 34 4.33 -19.80 2.03
N ILE A 35 3.43 -20.37 2.81
CA ILE A 35 3.74 -21.03 4.08
C ILE A 35 3.49 -22.53 3.86
N ASP A 36 4.51 -23.34 4.14
CA ASP A 36 4.36 -24.79 4.16
C ASP A 36 3.46 -25.19 5.36
N PRO A 37 2.28 -25.80 5.13
CA PRO A 37 1.37 -26.17 6.20
C PRO A 37 1.92 -27.23 7.17
N GLU A 38 2.98 -27.94 6.81
CA GLU A 38 3.62 -28.97 7.66
C GLU A 38 4.86 -28.42 8.38
N ASN A 39 5.48 -27.34 7.87
CA ASN A 39 6.69 -26.75 8.43
C ASN A 39 6.60 -25.23 8.47
N PHE A 40 5.88 -24.69 9.44
CA PHE A 40 5.57 -23.27 9.57
C PHE A 40 6.06 -22.65 10.86
N ASP A 41 6.20 -21.34 10.87
CA ASP A 41 6.45 -20.56 12.08
C ASP A 41 5.23 -20.64 13.01
N LYS A 42 5.47 -20.82 14.30
CA LYS A 42 4.43 -20.92 15.36
C LYS A 42 3.47 -19.72 15.39
N MET A 43 3.83 -18.62 14.75
CA MET A 43 3.01 -17.42 14.73
C MET A 43 1.62 -17.66 14.12
N PHE A 44 1.54 -18.37 12.99
CA PHE A 44 0.28 -18.66 12.28
C PHE A 44 -0.35 -20.00 12.66
N GLY A 45 0.21 -20.71 13.66
CA GLY A 45 -0.15 -22.09 13.97
C GLY A 45 -1.64 -22.34 14.16
N GLU A 46 -2.34 -21.48 14.93
CA GLU A 46 -3.77 -21.63 15.18
C GLU A 46 -4.60 -21.41 13.90
N GLY A 47 -4.24 -20.40 13.09
CA GLY A 47 -4.89 -20.13 11.81
C GLY A 47 -4.69 -21.26 10.81
N ILE A 48 -3.47 -21.82 10.72
CA ILE A 48 -3.16 -22.95 9.84
C ILE A 48 -3.93 -24.20 10.26
N ALA A 49 -3.93 -24.51 11.56
CA ALA A 49 -4.67 -25.66 12.10
C ALA A 49 -6.18 -25.53 11.79
N TYR A 50 -6.72 -24.32 11.96
CA TYR A 50 -8.12 -24.07 11.64
C TYR A 50 -8.42 -24.23 10.15
N VAL A 51 -7.63 -23.61 9.27
CA VAL A 51 -7.83 -23.70 7.81
C VAL A 51 -7.73 -25.13 7.31
N LYS A 52 -6.81 -25.94 7.81
CA LYS A 52 -6.75 -27.39 7.55
C LYS A 52 -8.05 -28.10 7.95
N SER A 53 -8.63 -27.73 9.08
CA SER A 53 -9.87 -28.36 9.57
C SER A 53 -11.11 -28.06 8.74
N ILE A 54 -11.07 -27.00 7.94
CA ILE A 54 -12.17 -26.55 7.06
C ILE A 54 -11.84 -26.69 5.58
N GLU A 55 -10.75 -27.35 5.24
CA GLU A 55 -10.25 -27.47 3.86
C GLU A 55 -11.31 -27.96 2.87
N ASP A 56 -12.15 -28.89 3.27
CA ASP A 56 -13.24 -29.44 2.44
C ASP A 56 -14.32 -28.41 2.10
N ARG A 57 -14.39 -27.30 2.86
CA ARG A 57 -15.34 -26.22 2.61
C ARG A 57 -14.81 -25.16 1.63
N LEU A 58 -13.51 -25.23 1.30
CA LEU A 58 -12.88 -24.26 0.42
C LEU A 58 -13.13 -24.66 -1.03
N PRO A 59 -13.75 -23.80 -1.85
CA PRO A 59 -13.89 -24.01 -3.28
C PRO A 59 -12.53 -23.89 -3.97
N ASP A 60 -12.34 -24.62 -5.06
CA ASP A 60 -11.13 -24.52 -5.87
C ASP A 60 -11.03 -23.14 -6.54
N ASN A 61 -9.81 -22.65 -6.72
CA ASN A 61 -9.49 -21.33 -7.30
C ASN A 61 -10.05 -20.11 -6.54
N TYR A 62 -10.47 -20.28 -5.29
CA TYR A 62 -10.82 -19.18 -4.40
C TYR A 62 -9.70 -18.91 -3.40
N PHE A 63 -9.40 -17.62 -3.22
CA PHE A 63 -8.42 -17.14 -2.27
C PHE A 63 -9.08 -16.19 -1.26
N PHE A 64 -8.84 -16.45 0.00
CA PHE A 64 -9.34 -15.72 1.15
C PHE A 64 -8.17 -15.00 1.80
N TYR A 65 -8.29 -13.69 2.00
CA TYR A 65 -7.28 -12.90 2.70
C TYR A 65 -7.90 -12.27 3.93
N GLY A 66 -7.23 -12.45 5.05
CA GLY A 66 -7.64 -11.92 6.35
C GLY A 66 -6.48 -11.28 7.08
N GLU A 67 -6.83 -10.51 8.09
CA GLU A 67 -5.90 -10.05 9.11
C GLU A 67 -5.85 -11.09 10.22
N TYR A 68 -4.66 -11.56 10.56
CA TYR A 68 -4.41 -12.56 11.58
C TYR A 68 -3.91 -11.92 12.86
N LEU A 69 -4.53 -12.23 13.99
CA LEU A 69 -4.10 -11.80 15.30
C LEU A 69 -3.92 -12.99 16.22
N GLN A 70 -2.68 -13.25 16.63
CA GLN A 70 -2.38 -14.31 17.60
C GLN A 70 -2.80 -13.94 19.03
N LYS A 71 -2.72 -12.67 19.37
CA LYS A 71 -3.03 -12.10 20.70
C LYS A 71 -3.73 -10.75 20.52
N PRO A 72 -4.45 -10.26 21.55
CA PRO A 72 -5.11 -8.95 21.51
C PRO A 72 -4.14 -7.81 21.25
N ARG A 73 -2.91 -7.89 21.74
CA ARG A 73 -1.84 -6.93 21.41
C ARG A 73 -0.93 -7.55 20.36
N HIS A 74 -1.05 -7.09 19.12
CA HIS A 74 -0.25 -7.59 18.01
C HIS A 74 1.04 -6.77 17.82
N SER A 75 0.94 -5.50 17.50
CA SER A 75 2.10 -4.61 17.35
C SER A 75 1.97 -3.36 18.23
N THR A 76 1.31 -2.34 17.74
CA THR A 76 1.13 -1.06 18.44
C THR A 76 -0.18 -1.03 19.21
N LEU A 77 -1.21 -1.68 18.66
CA LEU A 77 -2.56 -1.64 19.18
C LEU A 77 -2.85 -2.81 20.13
N ALA A 78 -3.63 -2.54 21.16
CA ALA A 78 -4.11 -3.53 22.12
C ALA A 78 -5.65 -3.58 22.06
N TYR A 79 -6.17 -4.62 21.43
CA TYR A 79 -7.60 -4.90 21.33
C TYR A 79 -8.12 -5.63 22.56
N ASP A 80 -9.43 -5.61 22.81
CA ASP A 80 -10.05 -6.37 23.90
C ASP A 80 -10.17 -7.87 23.56
N ARG A 81 -10.29 -8.20 22.28
CA ARG A 81 -10.40 -9.57 21.78
C ARG A 81 -9.61 -9.77 20.50
N ILE A 82 -9.43 -11.02 20.13
CA ILE A 82 -8.97 -11.44 18.80
C ILE A 82 -10.18 -11.84 17.93
N PRO A 83 -10.02 -11.88 16.59
CA PRO A 83 -11.02 -12.46 15.71
C PRO A 83 -11.25 -13.95 16.00
N THR A 84 -12.41 -14.45 15.64
CA THR A 84 -12.73 -15.88 15.68
C THR A 84 -11.72 -16.67 14.87
N HIS A 85 -11.15 -17.72 15.44
CA HIS A 85 -10.05 -18.50 14.87
C HIS A 85 -8.86 -17.66 14.41
N HIS A 86 -8.64 -16.51 15.05
CA HIS A 86 -7.56 -15.57 14.77
C HIS A 86 -7.63 -14.85 13.42
N ILE A 87 -8.69 -15.04 12.62
CA ILE A 87 -8.80 -14.58 11.24
C ILE A 87 -9.98 -13.60 11.07
N ALA A 88 -9.70 -12.41 10.55
CA ALA A 88 -10.70 -11.43 10.12
C ALA A 88 -10.61 -11.20 8.61
N LEU A 89 -11.54 -11.75 7.84
CA LEU A 89 -11.53 -11.65 6.38
C LEU A 89 -11.74 -10.20 5.91
N PHE A 90 -10.89 -9.78 4.97
CA PHE A 90 -11.03 -8.48 4.31
C PHE A 90 -11.06 -8.58 2.77
N SER A 91 -10.76 -9.72 2.17
CA SER A 91 -10.84 -9.91 0.73
C SER A 91 -11.11 -11.37 0.37
N VAL A 92 -11.93 -11.55 -0.66
CA VAL A 92 -12.14 -12.82 -1.35
C VAL A 92 -11.86 -12.58 -2.84
N TYR A 93 -11.07 -13.44 -3.43
CA TYR A 93 -10.64 -13.37 -4.82
C TYR A 93 -10.93 -14.69 -5.52
N ASN A 94 -11.51 -14.63 -6.71
CA ASN A 94 -11.69 -15.78 -7.59
C ASN A 94 -10.59 -15.78 -8.64
N GLY A 95 -9.76 -16.81 -8.65
CA GLY A 95 -8.63 -16.94 -9.57
C GLY A 95 -9.04 -17.23 -11.02
N GLU A 96 -10.23 -17.84 -11.25
CA GLU A 96 -10.72 -18.11 -12.60
C GLU A 96 -11.25 -16.83 -13.27
N THR A 97 -12.14 -16.11 -12.60
CA THR A 97 -12.72 -14.87 -13.12
C THR A 97 -11.80 -13.66 -12.93
N ARG A 98 -10.76 -13.78 -12.08
CA ARG A 98 -9.85 -12.72 -11.69
C ARG A 98 -10.55 -11.54 -11.01
N GLU A 99 -11.59 -11.83 -10.24
CA GLU A 99 -12.42 -10.83 -9.58
C GLU A 99 -12.20 -10.80 -8.08
N HIS A 100 -12.16 -9.61 -7.52
CA HIS A 100 -12.32 -9.36 -6.09
C HIS A 100 -13.79 -9.08 -5.79
N TYR A 101 -14.29 -9.73 -4.76
CA TYR A 101 -15.68 -9.57 -4.34
C TYR A 101 -15.87 -8.42 -3.35
N GLY A 102 -17.06 -7.80 -3.41
CA GLY A 102 -17.51 -6.78 -2.47
C GLY A 102 -17.78 -7.33 -1.08
N HIS A 103 -17.95 -6.43 -0.12
CA HIS A 103 -18.04 -6.75 1.31
C HIS A 103 -19.17 -7.74 1.64
N LYS A 104 -20.32 -7.66 0.95
CA LYS A 104 -21.40 -8.63 1.18
C LYS A 104 -20.94 -10.06 0.97
N THR A 105 -20.26 -10.35 -0.14
CA THR A 105 -19.72 -11.68 -0.43
C THR A 105 -18.63 -12.08 0.55
N ILE A 106 -17.80 -11.13 1.00
CA ILE A 106 -16.79 -11.38 2.04
C ILE A 106 -17.46 -11.81 3.34
N SER A 107 -18.53 -11.15 3.76
CA SER A 107 -19.30 -11.49 4.96
C SER A 107 -19.98 -12.86 4.85
N ASP A 108 -20.59 -13.14 3.69
CA ASP A 108 -21.24 -14.44 3.43
C ASP A 108 -20.22 -15.59 3.50
N TRP A 109 -18.99 -15.38 3.01
CA TRP A 109 -17.91 -16.36 3.13
C TRP A 109 -17.35 -16.47 4.54
N ALA A 110 -17.18 -15.36 5.25
CA ALA A 110 -16.74 -15.39 6.65
C ALA A 110 -17.69 -16.21 7.52
N GLU A 111 -19.00 -16.03 7.35
CA GLU A 111 -20.03 -16.83 8.02
C GLU A 111 -19.91 -18.32 7.67
N LYS A 112 -19.82 -18.66 6.38
CA LYS A 112 -19.65 -20.04 5.91
C LYS A 112 -18.39 -20.72 6.46
N LEU A 113 -17.31 -19.96 6.54
CA LEU A 113 -16.02 -20.46 7.03
C LEU A 113 -15.89 -20.36 8.56
N GLY A 114 -16.84 -19.75 9.27
CA GLY A 114 -16.82 -19.62 10.73
C GLY A 114 -15.74 -18.67 11.26
N VAL A 115 -15.34 -17.67 10.50
CA VAL A 115 -14.36 -16.64 10.89
C VAL A 115 -15.00 -15.26 10.92
N ASP A 116 -14.30 -14.26 11.49
CA ASP A 116 -14.80 -12.88 11.43
C ASP A 116 -14.66 -12.30 10.02
N ALA A 117 -15.58 -11.41 9.62
CA ALA A 117 -15.35 -10.43 8.54
C ALA A 117 -14.97 -9.09 9.15
N ILE A 118 -14.01 -8.37 8.56
CA ILE A 118 -13.78 -6.97 8.94
C ILE A 118 -15.03 -6.16 8.60
N PRO A 119 -15.59 -5.37 9.55
CA PRO A 119 -16.89 -4.74 9.37
C PRO A 119 -16.87 -3.67 8.26
N LEU A 120 -17.96 -3.61 7.51
CA LEU A 120 -18.26 -2.51 6.59
C LEU A 120 -18.68 -1.29 7.41
N LEU A 121 -17.95 -0.20 7.26
CA LEU A 121 -18.23 1.06 7.94
C LEU A 121 -19.11 1.99 7.11
N TYR A 122 -18.96 1.92 5.79
CA TYR A 122 -19.72 2.72 4.83
C TYR A 122 -19.70 2.09 3.44
N SER A 123 -20.79 2.25 2.69
CA SER A 123 -20.89 1.93 1.27
C SER A 123 -21.64 3.04 0.54
N GLY A 124 -21.06 3.58 -0.53
CA GLY A 124 -21.64 4.66 -1.32
C GLY A 124 -20.59 5.65 -1.83
N VAL A 125 -21.05 6.80 -2.35
CA VAL A 125 -20.16 7.87 -2.80
C VAL A 125 -19.59 8.60 -1.59
N SER A 126 -18.28 8.81 -1.55
CA SER A 126 -17.57 9.43 -0.43
C SER A 126 -16.50 10.40 -0.92
N SER A 127 -15.81 11.08 0.02
CA SER A 127 -14.66 11.93 -0.24
C SER A 127 -13.53 11.65 0.75
N PRO A 128 -12.29 12.05 0.45
CA PRO A 128 -11.17 11.92 1.39
C PRO A 128 -11.46 12.56 2.76
N GLU A 129 -12.12 13.72 2.81
CA GLU A 129 -12.47 14.43 4.03
C GLU A 129 -13.48 13.66 4.86
N ALA A 130 -14.51 13.07 4.23
CA ALA A 130 -15.51 12.24 4.89
C ALA A 130 -14.88 10.97 5.47
N VAL A 131 -13.95 10.35 4.74
CA VAL A 131 -13.19 9.18 5.21
C VAL A 131 -12.35 9.52 6.45
N LEU A 132 -11.62 10.64 6.42
CA LEU A 132 -10.81 11.09 7.55
C LEU A 132 -11.65 11.45 8.78
N ALA A 133 -12.82 12.05 8.59
CA ALA A 133 -13.76 12.32 9.67
C ALA A 133 -14.28 11.02 10.32
N MET A 134 -14.53 9.99 9.52
CA MET A 134 -15.03 8.70 9.98
C MET A 134 -14.03 7.95 10.88
N VAL A 135 -12.73 8.19 10.71
CA VAL A 135 -11.66 7.51 11.45
C VAL A 135 -11.46 8.10 12.86
N LYS A 136 -11.79 9.39 13.08
CA LYS A 136 -11.36 10.15 14.26
C LYS A 136 -11.87 9.62 15.60
N GLU A 137 -13.10 9.10 15.66
CA GLU A 137 -13.78 8.80 16.92
C GLU A 137 -14.35 7.37 16.98
N ARG A 138 -14.01 6.55 16.00
CA ARG A 138 -14.56 5.20 15.90
C ARG A 138 -13.76 4.21 16.73
N THR A 139 -14.44 3.48 17.60
CA THR A 139 -13.85 2.34 18.32
C THR A 139 -13.73 1.14 17.36
N SER A 140 -12.64 0.39 17.48
CA SER A 140 -12.44 -0.87 16.76
C SER A 140 -13.55 -1.88 17.07
N TYR A 141 -13.90 -2.70 16.09
CA TYR A 141 -14.84 -3.81 16.30
C TYR A 141 -14.26 -4.90 17.23
N LEU A 142 -12.96 -4.92 17.39
CA LEU A 142 -12.26 -5.78 18.36
C LEU A 142 -12.21 -5.17 19.75
N GLY A 143 -12.71 -3.94 19.94
CA GLY A 143 -12.74 -3.23 21.22
C GLY A 143 -11.41 -2.64 21.67
N GLY A 144 -11.39 -2.05 22.84
CA GLY A 144 -10.19 -1.59 23.55
C GLY A 144 -9.64 -0.25 23.11
N GLN A 145 -9.84 0.17 21.86
CA GLN A 145 -9.24 1.38 21.32
C GLN A 145 -9.92 1.90 20.07
N LEU A 146 -9.53 3.08 19.63
CA LEU A 146 -9.95 3.64 18.35
C LEU A 146 -9.36 2.84 17.17
N VAL A 147 -10.04 2.85 16.03
CA VAL A 147 -9.53 2.25 14.81
C VAL A 147 -8.18 2.87 14.41
N GLU A 148 -7.25 2.04 13.95
CA GLU A 148 -5.98 2.51 13.38
C GLU A 148 -6.23 3.40 12.16
N GLY A 149 -7.19 3.00 11.37
CA GLY A 149 -7.57 3.64 10.12
C GLY A 149 -8.66 2.87 9.41
N VAL A 150 -8.79 3.14 8.12
CA VAL A 150 -9.75 2.46 7.26
C VAL A 150 -9.12 2.08 5.92
N VAL A 151 -9.70 1.06 5.29
CA VAL A 151 -9.39 0.68 3.91
C VAL A 151 -10.58 1.05 3.05
N VAL A 152 -10.31 1.84 2.01
CA VAL A 152 -11.30 2.25 1.00
C VAL A 152 -11.10 1.39 -0.23
N LYS A 153 -12.14 0.75 -0.72
CA LYS A 153 -12.13 -0.06 -1.95
C LYS A 153 -13.13 0.48 -2.95
N ALA A 154 -12.68 0.69 -4.18
CA ALA A 154 -13.54 0.96 -5.33
C ALA A 154 -13.49 -0.24 -6.26
N TYR A 155 -14.63 -0.87 -6.49
CA TYR A 155 -14.78 -1.96 -7.46
C TYR A 155 -15.21 -1.32 -8.78
N LYS A 156 -14.34 -1.38 -9.79
CA LYS A 156 -14.59 -0.83 -11.13
C LYS A 156 -14.39 -1.92 -12.16
N ASP A 157 -15.05 -1.77 -13.28
CA ASP A 157 -14.82 -2.59 -14.46
C ASP A 157 -13.37 -2.38 -14.92
N TRP A 158 -12.56 -3.38 -14.73
CA TRP A 158 -11.18 -3.52 -15.18
C TRP A 158 -10.31 -2.25 -15.13
N LEU A 159 -9.57 -2.12 -14.05
CA LEU A 159 -8.47 -1.16 -13.91
C LEU A 159 -7.17 -1.83 -14.35
N PHE A 160 -6.24 -1.04 -14.91
CA PHE A 160 -4.94 -1.53 -15.32
C PHE A 160 -3.83 -0.85 -14.53
N LEU A 161 -2.88 -1.64 -14.03
CA LEU A 161 -1.58 -1.17 -13.56
C LEU A 161 -0.55 -1.62 -14.62
N GLY A 162 -0.19 -0.72 -15.54
CA GLY A 162 0.56 -1.08 -16.74
C GLY A 162 -0.27 -2.02 -17.63
N GLN A 163 0.16 -3.27 -17.78
CA GLN A 163 -0.55 -4.31 -18.55
C GLN A 163 -1.37 -5.27 -17.68
N ILE A 164 -1.35 -5.10 -16.36
CA ILE A 164 -2.03 -5.98 -15.41
C ILE A 164 -3.44 -5.46 -15.14
N PRO A 165 -4.50 -6.23 -15.45
CA PRO A 165 -5.85 -5.83 -15.09
C PRO A 165 -6.08 -5.96 -13.59
N LEU A 166 -6.71 -4.94 -12.99
CA LEU A 166 -7.09 -4.91 -11.58
C LEU A 166 -8.61 -4.75 -11.46
N SER A 167 -9.26 -5.66 -10.76
CA SER A 167 -10.70 -5.60 -10.51
C SER A 167 -11.09 -4.71 -9.31
N VAL A 168 -10.13 -4.26 -8.53
CA VAL A 168 -10.34 -3.41 -7.36
C VAL A 168 -9.20 -2.39 -7.19
N MET A 169 -9.58 -1.15 -6.89
CA MET A 169 -8.65 -0.13 -6.43
C MET A 169 -8.80 0.01 -4.90
N SER A 170 -7.71 -0.06 -4.15
CA SER A 170 -7.75 0.09 -2.71
C SER A 170 -6.78 1.16 -2.22
N GLY A 171 -7.19 1.88 -1.18
CA GLY A 171 -6.37 2.87 -0.50
C GLY A 171 -6.54 2.76 1.01
N LYS A 172 -5.49 3.07 1.75
CA LYS A 172 -5.47 3.05 3.21
C LYS A 172 -5.46 4.48 3.74
N TYR A 173 -6.32 4.77 4.71
CA TYR A 173 -6.38 6.04 5.44
C TYR A 173 -6.15 5.74 6.91
N VAL A 174 -4.96 6.07 7.41
CA VAL A 174 -4.56 5.86 8.81
C VAL A 174 -4.88 7.11 9.61
N SER A 175 -5.41 6.96 10.84
CA SER A 175 -5.69 8.09 11.72
C SER A 175 -4.41 8.79 12.14
N GLU A 176 -4.46 10.11 12.36
CA GLU A 176 -3.28 10.88 12.79
C GLU A 176 -2.73 10.42 14.15
N ALA A 177 -3.56 9.82 14.99
CA ALA A 177 -3.12 9.24 16.26
C ALA A 177 -2.23 8.01 16.07
N PHE A 178 -2.37 7.33 14.93
CA PHE A 178 -1.67 6.10 14.58
C PHE A 178 -0.74 6.24 13.39
N LYS A 179 -0.80 7.34 12.66
CA LYS A 179 0.32 7.68 11.78
C LYS A 179 1.54 7.65 12.69
N GLU A 180 2.41 6.66 12.46
CA GLU A 180 3.70 6.58 13.12
C GLU A 180 4.16 8.00 13.39
N VAL A 181 4.48 8.37 14.63
CA VAL A 181 4.61 9.72 15.21
C VAL A 181 5.41 10.72 14.33
N HIS A 182 4.92 10.99 13.13
CA HIS A 182 5.65 11.78 12.15
C HIS A 182 5.12 13.21 11.98
N ASN A 183 3.90 13.52 12.44
CA ASN A 183 3.30 14.82 12.16
C ASN A 183 3.08 15.74 13.36
N LYS A 184 3.23 15.28 14.60
CA LYS A 184 3.05 16.19 15.77
C LYS A 184 4.13 17.25 15.93
N ASP A 185 5.27 17.10 15.27
CA ASP A 185 6.41 18.00 15.41
C ASP A 185 6.63 18.96 14.23
N TRP A 186 5.89 18.80 13.13
CA TRP A 186 6.04 19.66 11.96
C TRP A 186 5.78 21.16 12.26
N THR A 187 4.84 21.43 13.15
CA THR A 187 4.47 22.82 13.53
C THR A 187 5.25 23.35 14.74
N LYS A 188 5.88 22.50 15.56
CA LYS A 188 6.57 22.89 16.79
C LYS A 188 8.08 22.93 16.70
N LEU A 189 8.71 22.32 15.71
CA LEU A 189 10.17 22.18 15.57
C LEU A 189 10.80 23.18 14.60
N ASN A 190 10.26 24.39 14.50
CA ASN A 190 10.88 25.46 13.71
C ASN A 190 12.08 26.11 14.41
N THR A 191 12.82 25.40 15.25
CA THR A 191 14.03 25.88 15.89
C THR A 191 15.23 25.02 15.49
N GLY A 192 15.89 25.38 14.38
CA GLY A 192 17.27 24.97 14.09
C GLY A 192 17.46 23.75 13.18
N LYS A 193 16.47 22.93 12.90
CA LYS A 193 16.57 21.86 11.90
C LYS A 193 15.98 22.29 10.57
N GLY A 194 16.72 22.08 9.47
CA GLY A 194 16.18 22.28 8.13
C GLY A 194 14.98 21.36 7.84
N LYS A 195 14.08 21.79 6.97
CA LYS A 195 12.90 21.00 6.55
C LYS A 195 13.25 19.58 6.10
N PHE A 196 14.42 19.42 5.50
CA PHE A 196 14.92 18.13 5.05
C PHE A 196 15.34 17.21 6.22
N ASP A 197 15.91 17.79 7.29
CA ASP A 197 16.29 17.00 8.49
C ASP A 197 15.05 16.49 9.23
N VAL A 198 14.01 17.31 9.30
CA VAL A 198 12.70 16.88 9.82
C VAL A 198 12.13 15.74 8.99
N LEU A 199 12.18 15.84 7.65
CA LEU A 199 11.72 14.77 6.77
C LEU A 199 12.46 13.46 7.01
N LYS A 200 13.79 13.51 7.15
CA LYS A 200 14.61 12.31 7.46
C LYS A 200 14.24 11.69 8.80
N ASP A 201 14.10 12.52 9.84
CA ASP A 201 13.77 12.05 11.19
C ASP A 201 12.38 11.39 11.25
N ASN A 202 11.45 11.79 10.38
CA ASN A 202 10.12 11.21 10.28
C ASN A 202 10.11 9.70 9.97
N TYR A 203 11.12 9.20 9.30
CA TYR A 203 11.21 7.78 8.92
C TYR A 203 12.02 6.94 9.91
N ARG A 204 12.51 7.53 11.00
CA ARG A 204 13.27 6.86 12.06
C ARG A 204 12.40 6.66 13.30
N SER A 205 11.61 5.60 13.33
CA SER A 205 10.74 5.30 14.46
C SER A 205 10.90 3.87 14.97
N GLU A 206 10.71 3.68 16.28
CA GLU A 206 10.69 2.35 16.88
C GLU A 206 9.55 1.48 16.36
N ALA A 207 8.39 2.10 16.03
CA ALA A 207 7.27 1.40 15.43
C ALA A 207 7.67 0.74 14.10
N ARG A 208 8.40 1.45 13.23
CA ARG A 208 8.91 0.90 11.98
C ARG A 208 9.95 -0.21 12.19
N TRP A 209 10.80 -0.07 13.20
CA TRP A 209 11.75 -1.14 13.55
C TRP A 209 11.03 -2.39 14.05
N ASN A 210 9.99 -2.23 14.88
CA ASN A 210 9.16 -3.33 15.33
C ASN A 210 8.43 -4.02 14.17
N LYS A 211 7.96 -3.26 13.17
CA LYS A 211 7.37 -3.79 11.93
C LYS A 211 8.38 -4.64 11.15
N ALA A 212 9.64 -4.20 11.04
CA ALA A 212 10.70 -4.99 10.40
C ALA A 212 11.00 -6.29 11.18
N VAL A 213 11.03 -6.23 12.51
CA VAL A 213 11.15 -7.43 13.37
C VAL A 213 9.99 -8.40 13.11
N GLN A 214 8.77 -7.88 13.01
CA GLN A 214 7.59 -8.67 12.71
C GLN A 214 7.70 -9.35 11.34
N HIS A 215 8.04 -8.61 10.28
CA HIS A 215 8.20 -9.14 8.93
C HIS A 215 9.24 -10.26 8.86
N LEU A 216 10.41 -10.08 9.48
CA LEU A 216 11.43 -11.12 9.51
C LEU A 216 11.03 -12.31 10.38
N SER A 217 10.26 -12.10 11.44
CA SER A 217 9.68 -13.18 12.24
C SER A 217 8.66 -13.98 11.44
N GLU A 218 7.76 -13.29 10.72
CA GLU A 218 6.78 -13.93 9.81
C GLU A 218 7.46 -14.67 8.66
N ALA A 219 8.62 -14.17 8.22
CA ALA A 219 9.45 -14.83 7.22
C ALA A 219 10.25 -16.03 7.78
N GLY A 220 10.23 -16.27 9.09
CA GLY A 220 10.99 -17.34 9.74
C GLY A 220 12.51 -17.16 9.59
N THR A 221 12.99 -15.94 9.36
CA THR A 221 14.43 -15.64 9.13
C THR A 221 15.07 -14.95 10.32
N LEU A 222 14.30 -14.64 11.37
CA LEU A 222 14.79 -13.97 12.57
C LEU A 222 15.38 -14.98 13.56
N GLU A 223 16.69 -14.86 13.84
CA GLU A 223 17.40 -15.71 14.82
C GLU A 223 17.27 -15.21 16.28
N ARG A 224 16.80 -13.98 16.47
CA ARG A 224 16.78 -13.23 17.75
C ARG A 224 18.16 -13.05 18.34
N SER A 225 19.12 -12.74 17.49
CA SER A 225 20.51 -12.52 17.81
C SER A 225 21.04 -11.22 17.20
N PRO A 226 22.21 -10.71 17.63
CA PRO A 226 22.83 -9.56 16.96
C PRO A 226 23.11 -9.74 15.47
N ARG A 227 23.07 -10.97 14.95
CA ARG A 227 23.25 -11.26 13.52
C ARG A 227 22.08 -10.76 12.68
N ASP A 228 20.91 -10.59 13.27
CA ASP A 228 19.70 -10.10 12.59
C ASP A 228 19.79 -8.63 12.18
N ILE A 229 20.72 -7.84 12.76
CA ILE A 229 20.81 -6.39 12.54
C ILE A 229 20.91 -6.05 11.05
N GLY A 230 21.72 -6.80 10.29
CA GLY A 230 21.86 -6.57 8.85
C GLY A 230 20.56 -6.82 8.06
N SER A 231 19.84 -7.86 8.43
CA SER A 231 18.54 -8.20 7.84
C SER A 231 17.46 -7.20 8.22
N LEU A 232 17.43 -6.76 9.48
CA LEU A 232 16.51 -5.73 9.96
C LEU A 232 16.72 -4.39 9.24
N ILE A 233 17.98 -3.96 9.03
CA ILE A 233 18.27 -2.74 8.28
C ILE A 233 17.74 -2.84 6.84
N LYS A 234 17.99 -3.96 6.16
CA LYS A 234 17.48 -4.17 4.79
C LYS A 234 15.96 -4.16 4.73
N GLU A 235 15.31 -4.78 5.71
CA GLU A 235 13.85 -4.84 5.78
C GLU A 235 13.23 -3.45 6.00
N VAL A 236 13.79 -2.63 6.91
CA VAL A 236 13.36 -1.24 7.11
C VAL A 236 13.51 -0.43 5.81
N MET A 237 14.63 -0.58 5.11
CA MET A 237 14.86 0.13 3.83
C MET A 237 13.85 -0.31 2.77
N ARG A 238 13.58 -1.61 2.66
CA ARG A 238 12.60 -2.17 1.72
C ARG A 238 11.19 -1.65 2.02
N ASP A 239 10.78 -1.69 3.29
CA ASP A 239 9.46 -1.21 3.73
C ASP A 239 9.26 0.28 3.40
N ILE A 240 10.27 1.12 3.62
CA ILE A 240 10.21 2.54 3.25
C ILE A 240 10.08 2.72 1.73
N GLN A 241 10.84 1.97 0.93
CA GLN A 241 10.76 2.06 -0.52
C GLN A 241 9.39 1.62 -1.06
N GLU A 242 8.86 0.52 -0.54
CA GLU A 242 7.58 -0.03 -1.03
C GLU A 242 6.37 0.80 -0.60
N GLU A 243 6.38 1.35 0.60
CA GLU A 243 5.19 2.00 1.16
C GLU A 243 5.24 3.53 1.11
N GLU A 244 6.43 4.14 1.14
CA GLU A 244 6.58 5.58 1.35
C GLU A 244 7.24 6.34 0.19
N GLU A 245 7.77 5.66 -0.82
CA GLU A 245 8.53 6.30 -1.90
C GLU A 245 7.74 7.42 -2.58
N ALA A 246 6.46 7.19 -2.89
CA ALA A 246 5.61 8.19 -3.53
C ALA A 246 5.38 9.41 -2.63
N ASN A 247 5.12 9.17 -1.34
CA ASN A 247 4.92 10.21 -0.33
C ASN A 247 6.21 11.02 -0.10
N ILE A 248 7.37 10.36 -0.05
CA ILE A 248 8.68 11.03 0.07
C ILE A 248 8.93 11.94 -1.14
N LYS A 249 8.68 11.47 -2.36
CA LYS A 249 8.83 12.27 -3.59
C LYS A 249 7.94 13.51 -3.56
N GLU A 250 6.69 13.37 -3.17
CA GLU A 250 5.75 14.50 -3.05
C GLU A 250 6.23 15.51 -1.99
N GLN A 251 6.65 15.05 -0.82
CA GLN A 251 7.14 15.91 0.24
C GLN A 251 8.43 16.65 -0.17
N LEU A 252 9.36 15.97 -0.84
CA LEU A 252 10.57 16.60 -1.38
C LEU A 252 10.25 17.67 -2.41
N TRP A 253 9.29 17.43 -3.30
CA TRP A 253 8.83 18.43 -4.25
C TRP A 253 8.18 19.64 -3.55
N ASN A 254 7.36 19.41 -2.54
CA ASN A 254 6.74 20.47 -1.74
C ASN A 254 7.76 21.31 -0.96
N ILE A 255 8.88 20.70 -0.55
CA ILE A 255 9.96 21.39 0.18
C ILE A 255 10.84 22.21 -0.77
N PHE A 256 11.26 21.61 -1.89
CA PHE A 256 12.32 22.15 -2.75
C PHE A 256 11.82 22.65 -4.11
N GLY A 257 10.63 22.25 -4.57
CA GLY A 257 10.15 22.51 -5.93
C GLY A 257 10.11 23.99 -6.27
N LYS A 258 9.66 24.85 -5.36
CA LYS A 258 9.64 26.31 -5.58
C LYS A 258 11.04 26.90 -5.77
N ASP A 259 11.99 26.46 -4.95
CA ASP A 259 13.36 26.97 -5.00
C ASP A 259 14.07 26.49 -6.27
N ILE A 260 13.82 25.23 -6.67
CA ILE A 260 14.33 24.66 -7.93
C ILE A 260 13.78 25.45 -9.13
N LEU A 261 12.47 25.69 -9.19
CA LEU A 261 11.83 26.42 -10.29
C LEU A 261 12.29 27.89 -10.35
N ALA A 262 12.38 28.56 -9.20
CA ALA A 262 12.85 29.94 -9.12
C ALA A 262 14.32 30.03 -9.58
N ASN A 263 15.17 29.10 -9.15
CA ASN A 263 16.56 29.08 -9.57
C ASN A 263 16.74 28.73 -11.04
N ALA A 264 15.93 27.83 -11.58
CA ALA A 264 15.97 27.47 -13.01
C ALA A 264 15.61 28.65 -13.94
N THR A 265 14.82 29.60 -13.47
CA THR A 265 14.44 30.80 -14.23
C THR A 265 15.29 32.02 -13.88
N ASN A 266 16.22 31.88 -12.95
CA ASN A 266 17.12 32.97 -12.57
C ASN A 266 18.07 33.34 -13.71
N GLY A 267 18.10 34.61 -14.08
CA GLY A 267 18.90 35.10 -15.21
C GLY A 267 18.22 34.99 -16.60
N LEU A 268 17.15 34.22 -16.75
CA LEU A 268 16.42 34.05 -18.01
C LEU A 268 15.97 35.38 -18.64
N PRO A 269 15.43 36.36 -17.89
CA PRO A 269 15.03 37.63 -18.49
C PRO A 269 16.21 38.41 -19.06
N GLN A 270 17.37 38.36 -18.43
CA GLN A 270 18.57 39.03 -18.90
C GLN A 270 19.12 38.31 -20.14
N TRP A 271 19.26 37.02 -20.08
CA TRP A 271 19.70 36.16 -21.18
C TRP A 271 18.82 36.38 -22.43
N TRP A 272 17.49 36.40 -22.26
CA TRP A 272 16.57 36.57 -23.37
C TRP A 272 16.68 37.99 -24.01
N LYS A 273 16.85 39.04 -23.20
CA LYS A 273 17.10 40.41 -23.71
C LYS A 273 18.39 40.47 -24.56
N GLU A 274 19.44 39.80 -24.12
CA GLU A 274 20.70 39.72 -24.85
C GLU A 274 20.52 39.00 -26.19
N LYS A 275 19.79 37.89 -26.23
CA LYS A 275 19.46 37.15 -27.45
C LYS A 275 18.70 38.01 -28.46
N ILE A 276 17.70 38.76 -28.02
CA ILE A 276 16.94 39.71 -28.87
C ILE A 276 17.86 40.78 -29.43
N LEU A 277 18.72 41.38 -28.62
CA LEU A 277 19.65 42.40 -29.03
C LEU A 277 20.69 41.93 -30.04
N LEU A 278 21.10 40.67 -29.96
CA LEU A 278 22.08 40.06 -30.86
C LEU A 278 21.45 39.51 -32.15
N GLY A 279 20.13 39.57 -32.31
CA GLY A 279 19.42 39.04 -33.48
C GLY A 279 19.43 37.50 -33.58
N GLU A 280 19.75 36.81 -32.51
CA GLU A 280 19.89 35.34 -32.46
C GLU A 280 18.54 34.60 -32.24
N THR A 281 17.42 35.26 -32.57
CA THR A 281 16.07 34.68 -32.37
C THR A 281 15.45 34.07 -33.62
N ASP A 282 16.18 34.09 -34.78
CA ASP A 282 15.62 33.69 -36.08
C ASP A 282 16.33 32.54 -36.82
N ASP A 283 16.93 31.57 -36.12
CA ASP A 283 17.59 30.41 -36.80
C ASP A 283 17.17 29.04 -36.26
N THR A 284 15.87 28.70 -36.37
CA THR A 284 15.45 27.27 -36.20
C THR A 284 14.32 26.79 -37.12
N ASP A 285 14.08 27.48 -38.29
CA ASP A 285 13.03 27.00 -39.22
C ASP A 285 13.46 26.97 -40.70
N THR A 286 14.74 26.67 -41.05
CA THR A 286 15.13 26.55 -42.47
C THR A 286 16.17 25.47 -42.77
N GLU A 287 16.10 24.31 -42.16
CA GLU A 287 16.93 23.17 -42.61
C GLU A 287 16.20 21.83 -42.62
N THR A 288 14.97 21.73 -43.17
CA THR A 288 14.37 20.44 -43.54
C THR A 288 13.42 20.52 -44.73
N ALA A 289 13.78 21.29 -45.80
CA ALA A 289 12.97 21.27 -47.01
C ALA A 289 13.80 21.46 -48.30
N SER A 290 14.89 20.74 -48.45
CA SER A 290 15.59 20.71 -49.78
C SER A 290 16.46 19.46 -49.98
N GLU A 291 15.93 18.27 -49.75
CA GLU A 291 16.51 17.03 -50.32
C GLU A 291 15.43 15.97 -50.52
N SER A 292 14.54 16.20 -51.48
CA SER A 292 13.78 15.11 -52.11
C SER A 292 13.14 15.56 -53.43
N ALA A 293 13.97 15.94 -54.41
CA ALA A 293 13.54 16.05 -55.78
C ALA A 293 14.70 15.91 -56.74
N SER A 294 15.23 14.69 -56.94
CA SER A 294 15.84 14.32 -58.23
C SER A 294 16.17 12.82 -58.22
N GLY A 295 15.57 12.10 -59.11
CA GLY A 295 16.08 10.76 -59.47
C GLY A 295 15.05 9.65 -59.58
N VAL A 296 14.04 9.84 -60.43
CA VAL A 296 13.37 8.70 -61.07
C VAL A 296 13.64 8.80 -62.55
N GLU A 297 14.51 7.94 -63.05
CA GLU A 297 14.45 7.51 -64.45
C GLU A 297 15.00 6.08 -64.58
N ALA A 298 14.10 5.23 -64.96
CA ALA A 298 14.15 4.10 -65.87
C ALA A 298 15.43 3.22 -65.99
N THR A 299 15.22 1.92 -65.86
CA THR A 299 15.31 1.00 -67.03
C THR A 299 14.83 -0.42 -66.66
N ARG A 300 13.91 -0.86 -67.45
CA ARG A 300 13.59 -2.17 -67.97
C ARG A 300 14.78 -3.13 -68.11
N SER A 301 14.70 -4.33 -67.63
CA SER A 301 14.73 -5.61 -68.36
C SER A 301 14.26 -6.71 -67.43
#